data_00ee25dbc17bfe3a6de807973325f225
#
_entry.id   00ee25dbc17bfe3a6de807973325f225
#
_cell.length_a   1.000
_cell.length_b   1.000
_cell.length_c   1.000
_cell.angle_alpha   90.00
_cell.angle_beta   90.00
_cell.angle_gamma   90.00
#
_symmetry.space_group_name_H-M   'P 1'
#
loop_
_entity.id
_entity.type
_entity.pdbx_description
1 polymer ?
#
loop_
_entity_poly.entity_id
_entity_poly.type
_entity_poly.pdbx_seq_one_letter_code
_entity_poly.pdbx_strand_id
1 'polypeptide(L)'
;MKPSIPSVTGPKTSEHDVHALAMEVVKLGNRAGLPYIAASADVSDPNPMLDKDGSPYAESLFKWFDPDFHYWDDRTFALRSGFIQAARICAEPFYFDGKALKSWRTNRALDVFNENAEYDAYGVASAIICPCYMPYGVLGAIVWAGDKAVADIAKTFIAHA
;
A
#
# COMPACT_ATOMS: atom_id res chain seq x y z
N MET A 1 31.81 37.52 8.17
CA MET A 1 30.50 37.12 8.64
C MET A 1 29.93 36.09 7.66
N LYS A 2 29.82 34.83 8.05
CA LYS A 2 29.13 33.83 7.23
C LYS A 2 27.62 33.95 7.47
N PRO A 3 26.78 34.06 6.43
CA PRO A 3 25.36 34.02 6.63
C PRO A 3 24.98 32.62 7.15
N SER A 4 24.37 32.56 8.34
CA SER A 4 23.77 31.34 8.83
C SER A 4 22.53 31.03 7.97
N ILE A 5 22.59 29.93 7.24
CA ILE A 5 21.43 29.41 6.53
C ILE A 5 20.45 28.94 7.61
N PRO A 6 19.21 29.46 7.65
CA PRO A 6 18.23 28.94 8.57
C PRO A 6 17.99 27.46 8.22
N SER A 7 18.21 26.59 9.20
CA SER A 7 17.85 25.19 9.04
C SER A 7 16.34 25.11 8.87
N VAL A 8 15.90 24.75 7.68
CA VAL A 8 14.50 24.41 7.43
C VAL A 8 14.26 23.07 8.11
N THR A 9 13.92 23.13 9.40
CA THR A 9 13.33 21.97 10.07
C THR A 9 11.89 21.86 9.57
N GLY A 10 11.67 20.97 8.61
CA GLY A 10 10.30 20.55 8.29
C GLY A 10 9.62 19.98 9.55
N PRO A 11 8.28 19.95 9.61
CA PRO A 11 7.58 19.41 10.77
C PRO A 11 8.07 17.98 11.01
N LYS A 12 8.70 17.75 12.15
CA LYS A 12 9.01 16.39 12.58
C LYS A 12 7.69 15.70 12.87
N THR A 13 7.32 14.75 12.02
CA THR A 13 6.18 13.86 12.31
C THR A 13 6.52 13.11 13.59
N SER A 14 5.78 13.38 14.67
CA SER A 14 5.96 12.67 15.93
C SER A 14 5.48 11.24 15.79
N GLU A 15 6.00 10.30 16.59
CA GLU A 15 5.51 8.92 16.63
C GLU A 15 4.00 8.85 16.88
N HIS A 16 3.47 9.82 17.63
CA HIS A 16 2.04 9.98 17.89
C HIS A 16 1.24 10.26 16.61
N ASP A 17 1.80 11.06 15.71
CA ASP A 17 1.17 11.39 14.43
C ASP A 17 1.16 10.18 13.48
N VAL A 18 2.22 9.37 13.48
CA VAL A 18 2.30 8.13 12.69
C VAL A 18 1.22 7.15 13.13
N HIS A 19 1.02 6.98 14.44
CA HIS A 19 -0.04 6.12 14.96
C HIS A 19 -1.43 6.63 14.58
N ALA A 20 -1.67 7.93 14.68
CA ALA A 20 -2.93 8.54 14.27
C ALA A 20 -3.20 8.32 12.78
N LEU A 21 -2.20 8.46 11.92
CA LEU A 21 -2.29 8.16 10.49
C LEU A 21 -2.57 6.68 10.23
N ALA A 22 -1.92 5.77 10.97
CA ALA A 22 -2.19 4.34 10.87
C ALA A 22 -3.64 4.00 11.23
N MET A 23 -4.21 4.66 12.23
CA MET A 23 -5.63 4.51 12.59
C MET A 23 -6.56 5.02 11.48
N GLU A 24 -6.22 6.12 10.81
CA GLU A 24 -6.98 6.62 9.67
C GLU A 24 -6.95 5.65 8.48
N VAL A 25 -5.80 5.01 8.24
CA VAL A 25 -5.66 3.96 7.22
C VAL A 25 -6.63 2.79 7.51
N VAL A 26 -6.71 2.34 8.77
CA VAL A 26 -7.64 1.29 9.19
C VAL A 26 -9.11 1.71 8.99
N LYS A 27 -9.47 2.92 9.40
CA LYS A 27 -10.83 3.45 9.23
C LYS A 27 -11.23 3.55 7.77
N LEU A 28 -10.31 3.98 6.91
CA LEU A 28 -10.55 4.07 5.47
C LEU A 28 -10.83 2.69 4.87
N GLY A 29 -10.05 1.68 5.23
CA GLY A 29 -10.25 0.30 4.79
C GLY A 29 -11.61 -0.25 5.23
N ASN A 30 -12.00 -0.03 6.48
CA ASN A 30 -13.29 -0.47 6.99
C ASN A 30 -14.46 0.20 6.25
N ARG A 31 -14.37 1.50 5.97
CA ARG A 31 -15.40 2.23 5.21
C ARG A 31 -15.52 1.74 3.77
N ALA A 32 -14.41 1.36 3.17
CA ALA A 32 -14.37 0.85 1.79
C ALA A 32 -14.78 -0.63 1.68
N GLY A 33 -14.96 -1.34 2.78
CA GLY A 33 -15.19 -2.79 2.78
C GLY A 33 -13.95 -3.60 2.48
N LEU A 34 -12.77 -3.02 2.71
CA LEU A 34 -11.45 -3.60 2.47
C LEU A 34 -10.64 -3.60 3.78
N PRO A 35 -10.95 -4.51 4.71
CA PRO A 35 -10.46 -4.43 6.07
C PRO A 35 -9.03 -4.92 6.27
N TYR A 36 -8.47 -5.61 5.28
CA TYR A 36 -7.13 -6.18 5.36
C TYR A 36 -6.11 -5.22 4.76
N ILE A 37 -5.02 -5.00 5.46
CA ILE A 37 -4.05 -3.97 5.12
C ILE A 37 -2.64 -4.55 5.10
N ALA A 38 -1.91 -4.26 4.02
CA ALA A 38 -0.48 -4.43 3.94
C ALA A 38 0.16 -3.08 3.63
N ALA A 39 1.17 -2.72 4.39
CA ALA A 39 1.85 -1.44 4.24
C ALA A 39 3.36 -1.61 4.37
N SER A 40 4.10 -0.89 3.54
CA SER A 40 5.54 -0.80 3.60
C SER A 40 6.00 0.61 3.30
N ALA A 41 6.91 1.13 4.09
CA ALA A 41 7.56 2.41 3.81
C ALA A 41 8.59 2.29 2.69
N ASP A 42 9.18 1.12 2.53
CA ASP A 42 10.10 0.77 1.43
C ASP A 42 9.86 -0.69 1.04
N VAL A 43 9.30 -0.91 -0.12
CA VAL A 43 8.99 -2.26 -0.63
C VAL A 43 10.25 -3.09 -0.94
N SER A 44 11.41 -2.47 -0.95
CA SER A 44 12.70 -3.14 -1.12
C SER A 44 13.33 -3.57 0.21
N ASP A 45 12.81 -3.06 1.33
CA ASP A 45 13.25 -3.42 2.67
C ASP A 45 12.40 -4.61 3.18
N PRO A 46 13.02 -5.73 3.55
CA PRO A 46 12.30 -6.89 4.09
C PRO A 46 11.79 -6.67 5.52
N ASN A 47 12.20 -5.59 6.19
CA ASN A 47 11.79 -5.33 7.56
C ASN A 47 10.37 -4.77 7.61
N PRO A 48 9.52 -5.24 8.55
CA PRO A 48 8.18 -4.70 8.70
C PRO A 48 8.21 -3.29 9.31
N MET A 49 7.15 -2.52 9.04
CA MET A 49 6.93 -1.25 9.74
C MET A 49 6.63 -1.52 11.21
N LEU A 50 7.35 -0.84 12.10
CA LEU A 50 7.22 -0.99 13.54
C LEU A 50 6.43 0.18 14.15
N ASP A 51 5.64 -0.14 15.19
CA ASP A 51 5.01 0.86 16.03
C ASP A 51 6.01 1.44 17.07
N LYS A 52 5.53 2.34 17.92
CA LYS A 52 6.35 2.97 18.97
C LYS A 52 6.93 1.98 19.98
N ASP A 53 6.30 0.81 20.14
CA ASP A 53 6.72 -0.24 21.08
C ASP A 53 7.67 -1.26 20.43
N GLY A 54 8.00 -1.06 19.15
CA GLY A 54 8.85 -1.96 18.36
C GLY A 54 8.11 -3.19 17.82
N SER A 55 6.79 -3.22 17.90
CA SER A 55 5.98 -4.31 17.38
C SER A 55 5.55 -4.04 15.93
N PRO A 56 5.55 -5.05 15.04
CA PRO A 56 5.10 -4.87 13.68
C PRO A 56 3.63 -4.43 13.59
N TYR A 57 3.33 -3.40 12.82
CA TYR A 57 1.94 -3.01 12.52
C TYR A 57 1.15 -4.14 11.87
N ALA A 58 1.83 -5.01 11.12
CA ALA A 58 1.23 -6.20 10.50
C ALA A 58 0.67 -7.21 11.52
N GLU A 59 1.14 -7.20 12.74
CA GLU A 59 0.64 -8.05 13.83
C GLU A 59 -0.45 -7.38 14.67
N SER A 60 -0.70 -6.09 14.47
CA SER A 60 -1.65 -5.31 15.27
C SER A 60 -2.73 -4.64 14.42
N LEU A 61 -2.47 -3.46 13.87
CA LEU A 61 -3.45 -2.66 13.13
C LEU A 61 -3.62 -3.10 11.67
N PHE A 62 -2.54 -3.53 11.02
CA PHE A 62 -2.52 -3.88 9.60
C PHE A 62 -2.55 -5.39 9.42
N LYS A 63 -3.68 -5.99 9.71
CA LYS A 63 -3.86 -7.44 9.64
C LYS A 63 -4.19 -7.89 8.23
N TRP A 64 -3.65 -9.06 7.88
CA TRP A 64 -4.02 -9.78 6.66
C TRP A 64 -5.07 -10.85 6.97
N PHE A 65 -5.79 -11.33 5.97
CA PHE A 65 -6.84 -12.34 6.14
C PHE A 65 -6.32 -13.74 6.42
N ASP A 66 -5.08 -14.02 6.06
CA ASP A 66 -4.36 -15.21 6.48
C ASP A 66 -3.38 -14.85 7.59
N PRO A 67 -3.68 -15.18 8.86
CA PRO A 67 -2.81 -14.82 9.98
C PRO A 67 -1.46 -15.56 9.96
N ASP A 68 -1.38 -16.68 9.26
CA ASP A 68 -0.14 -17.46 9.13
C ASP A 68 0.76 -16.95 7.99
N PHE A 69 0.23 -16.08 7.15
CA PHE A 69 0.99 -15.50 6.04
C PHE A 69 1.72 -14.22 6.49
N HIS A 70 2.99 -14.38 6.79
CA HIS A 70 3.88 -13.28 7.17
C HIS A 70 4.62 -12.76 5.93
N TYR A 71 3.97 -11.90 5.14
CA TYR A 71 4.53 -11.39 3.89
C TYR A 71 5.86 -10.64 4.10
N TRP A 72 6.08 -10.08 5.26
CA TRP A 72 7.33 -9.39 5.60
C TRP A 72 8.51 -10.34 5.84
N ASP A 73 8.26 -11.62 6.12
CA ASP A 73 9.29 -12.65 6.25
C ASP A 73 9.66 -13.27 4.90
N ASP A 74 8.82 -13.12 3.88
CA ASP A 74 9.06 -13.63 2.54
C ASP A 74 9.77 -12.57 1.69
N ARG A 75 11.07 -12.71 1.54
CA ARG A 75 11.90 -11.81 0.72
C ARG A 75 11.51 -11.76 -0.75
N THR A 76 10.79 -12.76 -1.23
CA THR A 76 10.34 -12.83 -2.63
C THR A 76 8.97 -12.21 -2.83
N PHE A 77 8.27 -11.84 -1.76
CA PHE A 77 6.92 -11.29 -1.82
C PHE A 77 6.81 -10.09 -2.77
N ALA A 78 7.72 -9.12 -2.63
CA ALA A 78 7.73 -7.92 -3.46
C ALA A 78 7.98 -8.21 -4.96
N LEU A 79 8.58 -9.35 -5.28
CA LEU A 79 8.82 -9.77 -6.66
C LEU A 79 7.63 -10.52 -7.25
N ARG A 80 6.84 -11.20 -6.42
CA ARG A 80 5.71 -12.03 -6.85
C ARG A 80 4.36 -11.33 -6.77
N SER A 81 4.21 -10.39 -5.83
CA SER A 81 2.96 -9.65 -5.67
C SER A 81 2.68 -8.76 -6.87
N GLY A 82 1.55 -8.99 -7.52
CA GLY A 82 1.09 -8.16 -8.63
C GLY A 82 0.86 -6.70 -8.22
N PHE A 83 0.45 -6.46 -7.00
CA PHE A 83 0.22 -5.11 -6.48
C PHE A 83 1.53 -4.32 -6.35
N ILE A 84 2.58 -4.94 -5.85
CA ILE A 84 3.90 -4.31 -5.74
C ILE A 84 4.55 -4.13 -7.11
N GLN A 85 4.46 -5.12 -7.99
CA GLN A 85 4.96 -5.00 -9.37
C GLN A 85 4.28 -3.84 -10.10
N ALA A 86 2.95 -3.73 -10.00
CA ALA A 86 2.20 -2.63 -10.60
C ALA A 86 2.52 -1.27 -9.96
N ALA A 87 2.74 -1.21 -8.66
CA ALA A 87 3.15 0.00 -7.96
C ALA A 87 4.51 0.54 -8.45
N ARG A 88 5.37 -0.31 -9.00
CA ARG A 88 6.65 0.12 -9.58
C ARG A 88 6.51 0.84 -10.92
N ILE A 89 5.40 0.67 -11.61
CA ILE A 89 5.14 1.23 -12.95
C ILE A 89 3.97 2.21 -12.99
N CYS A 90 3.20 2.32 -11.92
CA CYS A 90 2.06 3.21 -11.81
C CYS A 90 2.21 4.07 -10.55
N ALA A 91 2.42 5.38 -10.73
CA ALA A 91 2.66 6.31 -9.63
C ALA A 91 1.37 6.83 -8.98
N GLU A 92 0.23 6.59 -9.60
CA GLU A 92 -1.08 6.99 -9.08
C GLU A 92 -1.77 5.82 -8.37
N PRO A 93 -2.69 6.08 -7.45
CA PRO A 93 -3.52 5.04 -6.86
C PRO A 93 -4.26 4.24 -7.93
N PHE A 94 -4.43 2.95 -7.68
CA PHE A 94 -5.14 2.03 -8.58
C PHE A 94 -5.88 0.96 -7.77
N TYR A 95 -6.74 0.20 -8.42
CA TYR A 95 -7.54 -0.82 -7.78
C TYR A 95 -7.53 -2.14 -8.55
N PHE A 96 -7.84 -3.22 -7.85
CA PHE A 96 -8.00 -4.56 -8.36
C PHE A 96 -9.45 -5.01 -8.23
N ASP A 97 -10.06 -5.43 -9.34
CA ASP A 97 -11.45 -5.87 -9.38
C ASP A 97 -11.62 -7.40 -9.31
N GLY A 98 -10.58 -8.12 -9.01
CA GLY A 98 -10.52 -9.58 -9.02
C GLY A 98 -10.00 -10.16 -10.34
N LYS A 99 -9.89 -9.36 -11.39
CA LYS A 99 -9.42 -9.77 -12.72
C LYS A 99 -8.29 -8.92 -13.27
N ALA A 100 -8.37 -7.61 -13.09
CA ALA A 100 -7.45 -6.66 -13.68
C ALA A 100 -7.18 -5.50 -12.74
N LEU A 101 -6.05 -4.83 -12.97
CA LEU A 101 -5.67 -3.60 -12.30
C LEU A 101 -6.11 -2.40 -13.14
N LYS A 102 -6.76 -1.43 -12.53
CA LYS A 102 -7.34 -0.25 -13.18
C LYS A 102 -7.14 0.99 -12.32
N SER A 103 -7.21 2.17 -12.94
CA SER A 103 -7.20 3.45 -12.24
C SER A 103 -8.45 4.27 -12.58
N TRP A 104 -8.54 5.46 -12.02
CA TRP A 104 -9.67 6.39 -12.25
C TRP A 104 -9.81 6.85 -13.70
N ARG A 105 -8.76 6.68 -14.48
CA ARG A 105 -8.70 6.92 -15.93
C ARG A 105 -7.95 5.80 -16.61
N THR A 106 -8.03 5.75 -17.92
CA THR A 106 -7.22 4.82 -18.71
C THR A 106 -5.73 5.00 -18.41
N ASN A 107 -5.08 3.93 -18.03
CA ASN A 107 -3.66 3.89 -17.73
C ASN A 107 -2.99 2.82 -18.58
N ARG A 108 -2.21 3.25 -19.56
CA ARG A 108 -1.56 2.33 -20.52
C ARG A 108 -0.57 1.39 -19.86
N ALA A 109 0.14 1.85 -18.83
CA ALA A 109 1.09 0.99 -18.11
C ALA A 109 0.38 -0.16 -17.40
N LEU A 110 -0.77 0.11 -16.77
CA LEU A 110 -1.61 -0.94 -16.18
C LEU A 110 -2.21 -1.86 -17.23
N ASP A 111 -2.67 -1.35 -18.36
CA ASP A 111 -3.21 -2.16 -19.45
C ASP A 111 -2.17 -3.14 -19.99
N VAL A 112 -0.97 -2.69 -20.24
CA VAL A 112 0.14 -3.53 -20.67
C VAL A 112 0.52 -4.54 -19.58
N PHE A 113 0.51 -4.13 -18.33
CA PHE A 113 0.77 -5.03 -17.20
C PHE A 113 -0.26 -6.15 -17.12
N ASN A 114 -1.56 -5.84 -17.24
CA ASN A 114 -2.65 -6.82 -17.21
C ASN A 114 -2.52 -7.87 -18.33
N GLU A 115 -2.03 -7.46 -19.50
CA GLU A 115 -1.89 -8.34 -20.66
C GLU A 115 -0.69 -9.28 -20.56
N ASN A 116 0.40 -8.87 -19.92
CA ASN A 116 1.71 -9.51 -20.04
C ASN A 116 2.27 -10.05 -18.71
N ALA A 117 1.79 -9.57 -17.57
CA ALA A 117 2.34 -9.97 -16.28
C ALA A 117 1.68 -11.23 -15.74
N GLU A 118 2.50 -12.15 -15.29
CA GLU A 118 2.09 -13.24 -14.40
C GLU A 118 2.41 -12.82 -12.97
N TYR A 119 1.41 -12.85 -12.10
CA TYR A 119 1.58 -12.45 -10.71
C TYR A 119 0.65 -13.19 -9.77
N ASP A 120 0.99 -13.16 -8.50
CA ASP A 120 0.18 -13.70 -7.42
C ASP A 120 -0.67 -12.58 -6.79
N ALA A 121 -1.97 -12.80 -6.69
CA ALA A 121 -2.90 -11.91 -6.00
C ALA A 121 -3.15 -12.35 -4.54
N TYR A 122 -2.53 -13.43 -4.09
CA TYR A 122 -2.57 -13.92 -2.71
C TYR A 122 -3.99 -14.07 -2.13
N GLY A 123 -4.94 -14.54 -2.94
CA GLY A 123 -6.33 -14.74 -2.52
C GLY A 123 -7.16 -13.46 -2.41
N VAL A 124 -6.64 -12.34 -2.80
CA VAL A 124 -7.35 -11.05 -2.80
C VAL A 124 -8.44 -11.04 -3.88
N ALA A 125 -9.66 -10.70 -3.49
CA ALA A 125 -10.79 -10.57 -4.42
C ALA A 125 -10.99 -9.13 -4.88
N SER A 126 -10.71 -8.16 -4.03
CA SER A 126 -10.74 -6.73 -4.34
C SER A 126 -9.65 -6.00 -3.55
N ALA A 127 -9.05 -4.99 -4.14
CA ALA A 127 -8.05 -4.18 -3.46
C ALA A 127 -8.00 -2.75 -3.99
N ILE A 128 -7.52 -1.84 -3.14
CA ILE A 128 -7.07 -0.51 -3.52
C ILE A 128 -5.60 -0.39 -3.13
N ILE A 129 -4.78 0.09 -4.04
CA ILE A 129 -3.34 0.22 -3.87
C ILE A 129 -2.96 1.69 -4.00
N CYS A 130 -2.24 2.19 -3.01
CA CYS A 130 -1.71 3.55 -3.01
C CYS A 130 -0.17 3.49 -2.98
N PRO A 131 0.50 3.65 -4.13
CA PRO A 131 1.94 3.77 -4.16
C PRO A 131 2.38 5.14 -3.67
N CYS A 132 3.54 5.21 -3.03
CA CYS A 132 4.15 6.44 -2.57
C CYS A 132 5.60 6.48 -3.01
N TYR A 133 5.88 7.30 -4.03
CA TYR A 133 7.23 7.51 -4.51
C TYR A 133 7.92 8.57 -3.66
N MET A 134 8.96 8.18 -2.98
CA MET A 134 9.76 9.04 -2.14
C MET A 134 11.09 9.39 -2.81
N PRO A 135 11.83 10.40 -2.31
CA PRO A 135 13.15 10.75 -2.84
C PRO A 135 14.10 9.54 -2.90
N TYR A 136 15.07 9.61 -3.79
CA TYR A 136 16.11 8.60 -4.00
C TYR A 136 15.59 7.23 -4.50
N GLY A 137 14.43 7.21 -5.15
CA GLY A 137 13.89 5.99 -5.73
C GLY A 137 13.26 5.03 -4.72
N VAL A 138 13.02 5.48 -3.49
CA VAL A 138 12.31 4.67 -2.49
C VAL A 138 10.83 4.61 -2.83
N LEU A 139 10.28 3.41 -2.87
CA LEU A 139 8.87 3.16 -3.10
C LEU A 139 8.22 2.58 -1.84
N GLY A 140 7.31 3.33 -1.26
CA GLY A 140 6.36 2.83 -0.28
C GLY A 140 5.04 2.45 -0.94
N ALA A 141 4.24 1.64 -0.27
CA ALA A 141 2.90 1.28 -0.73
C ALA A 141 1.99 0.90 0.42
N ILE A 142 0.71 1.20 0.26
CA ILE A 142 -0.35 0.69 1.11
C ILE A 142 -1.35 -0.04 0.23
N VAL A 143 -1.75 -1.23 0.66
CA VAL A 143 -2.77 -2.06 0.02
C VAL A 143 -3.90 -2.27 1.01
N TRP A 144 -5.09 -1.84 0.64
CA TRP A 144 -6.35 -2.23 1.30
C TRP A 144 -6.97 -3.35 0.50
N ALA A 145 -7.26 -4.46 1.13
CA ALA A 145 -7.73 -5.66 0.45
C ALA A 145 -8.93 -6.30 1.12
N GLY A 146 -9.70 -7.05 0.35
CA GLY A 146 -10.77 -7.91 0.80
C GLY A 146 -10.63 -9.31 0.19
N ASP A 147 -11.01 -10.31 0.96
CA ASP A 147 -11.10 -11.72 0.54
C ASP A 147 -12.43 -12.02 -0.18
N LYS A 148 -13.33 -11.03 -0.21
CA LYS A 148 -14.61 -11.05 -0.94
C LYS A 148 -14.68 -9.90 -1.91
N ALA A 149 -15.34 -10.11 -3.05
CA ALA A 149 -15.56 -9.06 -4.03
C ALA A 149 -16.39 -7.92 -3.43
N VAL A 150 -15.91 -6.69 -3.57
CA VAL A 150 -16.66 -5.48 -3.25
C VAL A 150 -17.51 -5.12 -4.45
N ALA A 151 -18.82 -5.00 -4.26
CA ALA A 151 -19.72 -4.57 -5.31
C ALA A 151 -19.31 -3.16 -5.79
N ASP A 152 -19.07 -3.02 -7.08
CA ASP A 152 -18.63 -1.77 -7.71
C ASP A 152 -17.39 -1.15 -7.06
N ILE A 153 -16.30 -1.91 -7.04
CA ILE A 153 -14.99 -1.44 -6.50
C ILE A 153 -14.52 -0.15 -7.18
N ALA A 154 -14.80 0.05 -8.45
CA ALA A 154 -14.45 1.27 -9.17
C ALA A 154 -15.09 2.51 -8.55
N LYS A 155 -16.37 2.42 -8.20
CA LYS A 155 -17.10 3.50 -7.53
C LYS A 155 -16.57 3.76 -6.11
N THR A 156 -16.29 2.69 -5.37
CA THR A 156 -15.67 2.76 -4.05
C THR A 156 -14.29 3.44 -4.14
N PHE A 157 -13.48 3.06 -5.11
CA PHE A 157 -12.17 3.67 -5.35
C PHE A 157 -12.27 5.17 -5.61
N ILE A 158 -13.16 5.60 -6.51
CA ILE A 158 -13.36 7.02 -6.85
C ILE A 158 -13.84 7.82 -5.63
N ALA A 159 -14.71 7.24 -4.81
CA ALA A 159 -15.24 7.90 -3.62
C ALA A 159 -14.19 8.14 -2.52
N HIS A 160 -13.07 7.37 -2.52
CA HIS A 160 -12.02 7.42 -1.49
C HIS A 160 -10.66 7.88 -2.04
N ALA A 161 -10.57 8.15 -3.33
CA ALA A 161 -9.33 8.59 -3.98
C ALA A 161 -8.91 10.03 -3.60
#